data_6437872ef43feb772962c5dd852f0be9
#
_entry.id   6437872ef43feb772962c5dd852f0be9
#
_cell.length_a   1.000
_cell.length_b   1.000
_cell.length_c   1.000
_cell.angle_alpha   90.00
_cell.angle_beta   90.00
_cell.angle_gamma   90.00
#
_symmetry.space_group_name_H-M   'P 1'
#
loop_
_entity.id
_entity.type
_entity.pdbx_description
1 polymer ?
#
loop_
_entity_poly.entity_id
_entity_poly.type
_entity_poly.pdbx_seq_one_letter_code
_entity_poly.pdbx_strand_id
1 'polypeptide(L)'
;CDPKKFYRHIFAYDWIILNAFYYDSQYKLLKHIVDKYENKKKKIIVITSTSGTDICFDKTIEADSYKEYSRHKRKLIKYIEKIQQRLVDKPLQIFDVCPDIVDTQMSKGLWVNAKKLKPIEVSKAVQFCLESKFNVNRIVIQKKC
;
A
#
# COMPACT_ATOMS: atom_id res chain seq x y z
N CYS A 1 10.52 17.07 11.12
CA CYS A 1 9.39 17.60 10.33
C CYS A 1 8.18 17.70 11.26
N ASP A 2 7.56 18.88 11.37
CA ASP A 2 6.38 19.07 12.21
C ASP A 2 5.19 18.27 11.62
N PRO A 3 4.65 17.26 12.34
CA PRO A 3 3.55 16.45 11.83
C PRO A 3 2.33 17.29 11.43
N LYS A 4 2.07 18.40 12.13
CA LYS A 4 0.93 19.29 11.85
C LYS A 4 1.09 20.02 10.51
N LYS A 5 2.32 20.44 10.14
CA LYS A 5 2.60 21.01 8.82
C LYS A 5 2.45 19.96 7.71
N PHE A 6 2.99 18.77 7.92
CA PHE A 6 2.87 17.67 6.96
C PHE A 6 1.41 17.34 6.64
N TYR A 7 0.56 17.23 7.67
CA TYR A 7 -0.86 16.97 7.47
C TYR A 7 -1.59 18.09 6.70
N ARG A 8 -1.26 19.36 6.92
CA ARG A 8 -1.90 20.46 6.18
C ARG A 8 -1.64 20.40 4.68
N HIS A 9 -0.44 20.00 4.27
CA HIS A 9 -0.08 19.91 2.85
C HIS A 9 -0.75 18.71 2.13
N ILE A 10 -0.91 17.57 2.78
CA ILE A 10 -1.58 16.40 2.20
C ILE A 10 -3.01 16.74 1.74
N PHE A 11 -3.66 17.68 2.39
CA PHE A 11 -5.08 17.97 2.17
C PHE A 11 -5.37 18.81 0.93
N ALA A 12 -4.37 19.46 0.39
CA ALA A 12 -4.50 20.22 -0.85
C ALA A 12 -4.60 19.34 -2.10
N TYR A 13 -4.29 18.04 -1.98
CA TYR A 13 -4.24 17.13 -3.12
C TYR A 13 -5.46 16.21 -3.17
N ASP A 14 -5.97 15.99 -4.38
CA ASP A 14 -7.05 15.03 -4.64
C ASP A 14 -6.55 13.59 -4.66
N TRP A 15 -5.26 13.39 -4.93
CA TRP A 15 -4.61 12.10 -5.02
C TRP A 15 -3.47 11.99 -4.01
N ILE A 16 -3.44 10.89 -3.27
CA ILE A 16 -2.41 10.64 -2.26
C ILE A 16 -1.88 9.22 -2.47
N ILE A 17 -0.56 9.08 -2.62
CA ILE A 17 0.10 7.79 -2.75
C ILE A 17 0.90 7.51 -1.48
N LEU A 18 0.50 6.47 -0.73
CA LEU A 18 1.19 6.02 0.47
C LEU A 18 2.15 4.89 0.11
N ASN A 19 3.39 5.24 -0.23
CA ASN A 19 4.41 4.29 -0.66
C ASN A 19 5.49 4.03 0.41
N ALA A 20 5.85 5.03 1.22
CA ALA A 20 6.94 4.89 2.18
C ALA A 20 6.59 3.92 3.32
N PHE A 21 7.55 3.04 3.66
CA PHE A 21 7.46 2.16 4.81
C PHE A 21 8.35 2.67 5.95
N TYR A 22 7.74 2.85 7.11
CA TYR A 22 8.42 3.03 8.38
C TYR A 22 7.53 2.47 9.48
N TYR A 23 7.76 1.21 9.87
CA TYR A 23 6.93 0.46 10.83
C TYR A 23 5.42 0.58 10.52
N ASP A 24 4.62 1.08 11.44
CA ASP A 24 3.17 1.27 11.27
C ASP A 24 2.76 2.68 10.79
N SER A 25 3.72 3.48 10.29
CA SER A 25 3.45 4.85 9.84
C SER A 25 2.41 4.93 8.71
N GLN A 26 2.47 4.02 7.73
CA GLN A 26 1.45 3.95 6.68
C GLN A 26 0.06 3.70 7.25
N TYR A 27 -0.07 2.78 8.20
CA TYR A 27 -1.33 2.48 8.87
C TYR A 27 -1.87 3.70 9.63
N LYS A 28 -1.03 4.35 10.45
CA LYS A 28 -1.42 5.54 11.23
C LYS A 28 -1.83 6.69 10.33
N LEU A 29 -1.07 6.93 9.27
CA LEU A 29 -1.36 8.00 8.31
C LEU A 29 -2.67 7.72 7.55
N LEU A 30 -2.85 6.50 7.03
CA LEU A 30 -4.10 6.12 6.35
C LEU A 30 -5.30 6.27 7.29
N LYS A 31 -5.18 5.79 8.54
CA LYS A 31 -6.24 5.95 9.55
C LYS A 31 -6.61 7.40 9.74
N HIS A 32 -5.63 8.27 9.94
CA HIS A 32 -5.85 9.70 10.11
C HIS A 32 -6.54 10.35 8.90
N ILE A 33 -6.12 9.97 7.67
CA ILE A 33 -6.74 10.48 6.44
C ILE A 33 -8.20 10.03 6.35
N VAL A 34 -8.49 8.76 6.61
CA VAL A 34 -9.85 8.23 6.57
C VAL A 34 -10.75 8.92 7.59
N ASP A 35 -10.32 8.97 8.85
CA ASP A 35 -11.11 9.57 9.92
C ASP A 35 -11.47 11.05 9.65
N LYS A 36 -10.62 11.75 8.89
CA LYS A 36 -10.82 13.17 8.62
C LYS A 36 -11.50 13.47 7.28
N TYR A 37 -11.36 12.59 6.29
CA TYR A 37 -11.72 12.88 4.89
C TYR A 37 -12.66 11.87 4.24
N GLU A 38 -13.27 10.95 4.97
CA GLU A 38 -14.18 9.94 4.39
C GLU A 38 -15.33 10.55 3.56
N ASN A 39 -15.72 11.79 3.86
CA ASN A 39 -16.76 12.52 3.15
C ASN A 39 -16.22 13.49 2.08
N LYS A 40 -14.94 13.39 1.71
CA LYS A 40 -14.31 14.19 0.65
C LYS A 40 -13.96 13.34 -0.56
N LYS A 41 -14.15 13.89 -1.76
CA LYS A 41 -13.77 13.23 -3.00
C LYS A 41 -12.25 13.22 -3.15
N LYS A 42 -11.63 12.12 -2.76
CA LYS A 42 -10.18 11.90 -2.85
C LYS A 42 -9.89 10.46 -3.24
N LYS A 43 -8.74 10.24 -3.89
CA LYS A 43 -8.21 8.90 -4.16
C LYS A 43 -6.95 8.67 -3.33
N ILE A 44 -6.91 7.56 -2.62
CA ILE A 44 -5.75 7.15 -1.85
C ILE A 44 -5.26 5.82 -2.40
N ILE A 45 -4.02 5.79 -2.85
CA ILE A 45 -3.37 4.57 -3.32
C ILE A 45 -2.37 4.16 -2.26
N VAL A 46 -2.54 2.96 -1.72
CA VAL A 46 -1.67 2.41 -0.69
C VAL A 46 -0.83 1.30 -1.31
N ILE A 47 0.48 1.45 -1.27
CA ILE A 47 1.40 0.39 -1.71
C ILE A 47 1.61 -0.55 -0.52
N THR A 48 0.98 -1.72 -0.60
CA THR A 48 1.13 -2.78 0.40
C THR A 48 2.23 -3.76 0.00
N SER A 49 2.08 -5.04 0.23
CA SER A 49 2.99 -6.10 -0.23
C SER A 49 2.35 -7.46 -0.08
N THR A 50 2.63 -8.37 -1.01
CA THR A 50 2.22 -9.77 -0.91
C THR A 50 2.79 -10.47 0.32
N SER A 51 3.92 -10.00 0.88
CA SER A 51 4.46 -10.51 2.16
C SER A 51 3.52 -10.32 3.35
N GLY A 52 2.59 -9.38 3.26
CA GLY A 52 1.53 -9.18 4.25
C GLY A 52 0.32 -10.10 4.05
N THR A 53 0.28 -10.89 2.98
CA THR A 53 -0.78 -11.87 2.69
C THR A 53 -0.37 -13.28 3.16
N ASP A 54 -1.36 -14.16 3.33
CA ASP A 54 -1.06 -15.56 3.70
C ASP A 54 -0.55 -16.38 2.51
N ILE A 55 -0.73 -15.90 1.29
CA ILE A 55 -0.39 -16.61 0.05
C ILE A 55 1.11 -16.51 -0.25
N CYS A 56 1.72 -15.36 -0.03
CA CYS A 56 3.09 -15.07 -0.46
C CYS A 56 4.06 -14.79 0.70
N PHE A 57 3.65 -15.09 1.94
CA PHE A 57 4.55 -14.97 3.07
C PHE A 57 5.61 -16.06 3.03
N ASP A 58 6.86 -15.70 2.78
CA ASP A 58 7.98 -16.64 2.79
C ASP A 58 8.39 -16.99 4.22
N LYS A 59 7.94 -18.16 4.67
CA LYS A 59 8.23 -18.69 6.01
C LYS A 59 9.69 -19.14 6.18
N THR A 60 10.43 -19.29 5.09
CA THR A 60 11.85 -19.70 5.14
C THR A 60 12.78 -18.54 5.52
N ILE A 61 12.29 -17.29 5.44
CA ILE A 61 13.05 -16.12 5.81
C ILE A 61 12.96 -15.93 7.33
N GLU A 62 14.03 -16.22 8.02
CA GLU A 62 14.09 -16.11 9.48
C GLU A 62 14.41 -14.70 10.00
N ALA A 63 14.86 -13.79 9.12
CA ALA A 63 15.21 -12.44 9.50
C ALA A 63 14.06 -11.71 10.22
N ASP A 64 14.28 -11.26 11.44
CA ASP A 64 13.28 -10.58 12.26
C ASP A 64 12.75 -9.31 11.59
N SER A 65 13.59 -8.58 10.87
CA SER A 65 13.20 -7.40 10.09
C SER A 65 12.17 -7.72 9.01
N TYR A 66 12.27 -8.88 8.35
CA TYR A 66 11.28 -9.33 7.37
C TYR A 66 9.96 -9.74 8.04
N LYS A 67 10.03 -10.46 9.15
CA LYS A 67 8.84 -10.85 9.94
C LYS A 67 8.10 -9.61 10.44
N GLU A 68 8.85 -8.62 10.94
CA GLU A 68 8.29 -7.36 11.41
C GLU A 68 7.66 -6.56 10.26
N TYR A 69 8.35 -6.42 9.13
CA TYR A 69 7.82 -5.81 7.91
C TYR A 69 6.49 -6.46 7.49
N SER A 70 6.47 -7.78 7.39
CA SER A 70 5.28 -8.54 6.98
C SER A 70 4.12 -8.36 7.96
N ARG A 71 4.41 -8.33 9.27
CA ARG A 71 3.40 -8.06 10.31
C ARG A 71 2.76 -6.68 10.13
N HIS A 72 3.56 -5.63 9.85
CA HIS A 72 3.04 -4.28 9.63
C HIS A 72 2.23 -4.20 8.33
N LYS A 73 2.67 -4.83 7.25
CA LYS A 73 1.92 -4.90 5.99
C LYS A 73 0.60 -5.66 6.16
N ARG A 74 0.59 -6.75 6.90
CA ARG A 74 -0.64 -7.50 7.21
C ARG A 74 -1.65 -6.67 8.01
N LYS A 75 -1.19 -5.95 9.02
CA LYS A 75 -2.02 -5.02 9.80
C LYS A 75 -2.64 -3.95 8.90
N LEU A 76 -1.86 -3.37 8.01
CA LEU A 76 -2.31 -2.35 7.05
C LEU A 76 -3.36 -2.93 6.08
N ILE A 77 -3.10 -4.10 5.50
CA ILE A 77 -4.01 -4.81 4.59
C ILE A 77 -5.36 -5.07 5.26
N LYS A 78 -5.37 -5.66 6.46
CA LYS A 78 -6.62 -5.91 7.20
C LYS A 78 -7.40 -4.63 7.50
N TYR A 79 -6.71 -3.55 7.78
CA TYR A 79 -7.37 -2.25 7.96
C TYR A 79 -7.98 -1.74 6.67
N ILE A 80 -7.27 -1.83 5.53
CA ILE A 80 -7.78 -1.41 4.21
C ILE A 80 -9.05 -2.19 3.88
N GLU A 81 -9.04 -3.52 4.01
CA GLU A 81 -10.21 -4.38 3.76
C GLU A 81 -11.44 -3.94 4.58
N LYS A 82 -11.23 -3.67 5.87
CA LYS A 82 -12.30 -3.21 6.76
C LYS A 82 -12.86 -1.84 6.34
N ILE A 83 -11.99 -0.89 5.99
CA ILE A 83 -12.44 0.47 5.66
C ILE A 83 -13.06 0.55 4.26
N GLN A 84 -12.59 -0.24 3.30
CA GLN A 84 -13.20 -0.29 1.96
C GLN A 84 -14.67 -0.70 2.03
N GLN A 85 -15.03 -1.66 2.91
CA GLN A 85 -16.42 -2.03 3.15
C GLN A 85 -17.24 -0.86 3.72
N ARG A 86 -16.65 -0.09 4.65
CA ARG A 86 -17.30 1.10 5.25
C ARG A 86 -17.47 2.25 4.25
N LEU A 87 -16.59 2.34 3.26
CA LEU A 87 -16.53 3.46 2.32
C LEU A 87 -17.31 3.24 1.02
N VAL A 88 -18.09 2.17 0.90
CA VAL A 88 -18.83 1.84 -0.34
C VAL A 88 -19.68 3.01 -0.85
N ASP A 89 -20.37 3.71 0.06
CA ASP A 89 -21.24 4.85 -0.27
C ASP A 89 -20.56 6.20 0.01
N LYS A 90 -19.24 6.23 0.16
CA LYS A 90 -18.47 7.44 0.46
C LYS A 90 -17.69 7.92 -0.76
N PRO A 91 -17.47 9.24 -0.89
CA PRO A 91 -16.72 9.80 -2.01
C PRO A 91 -15.20 9.54 -1.92
N LEU A 92 -14.68 9.13 -0.75
CA LEU A 92 -13.30 8.73 -0.57
C LEU A 92 -13.09 7.34 -1.17
N GLN A 93 -12.12 7.20 -2.06
CA GLN A 93 -11.73 5.92 -2.67
C GLN A 93 -10.35 5.49 -2.15
N ILE A 94 -10.23 4.22 -1.81
CA ILE A 94 -8.94 3.63 -1.36
C ILE A 94 -8.63 2.43 -2.25
N PHE A 95 -7.46 2.46 -2.88
CA PHE A 95 -6.92 1.41 -3.72
C PHE A 95 -5.73 0.76 -3.01
N ASP A 96 -5.75 -0.56 -2.92
CA ASP A 96 -4.63 -1.37 -2.43
C ASP A 96 -3.84 -1.92 -3.63
N VAL A 97 -2.66 -1.38 -3.85
CA VAL A 97 -1.70 -1.93 -4.83
C VAL A 97 -0.73 -2.82 -4.06
N CYS A 98 -0.82 -4.13 -4.29
CA CYS A 98 -0.16 -5.17 -3.54
C CYS A 98 0.89 -5.88 -4.42
N PRO A 99 2.09 -5.30 -4.59
CA PRO A 99 3.14 -5.91 -5.39
C PRO A 99 3.81 -7.06 -4.64
N ASP A 100 4.29 -8.02 -5.41
CA ASP A 100 5.28 -8.99 -4.99
C ASP A 100 6.67 -8.32 -4.89
N ILE A 101 7.75 -9.10 -4.90
CA ILE A 101 9.11 -8.57 -4.77
C ILE A 101 9.40 -7.59 -5.91
N VAL A 102 9.71 -6.34 -5.55
CA VAL A 102 10.08 -5.29 -6.51
C VAL A 102 11.59 -5.08 -6.46
N ASP A 103 12.21 -4.97 -7.62
CA ASP A 103 13.65 -4.71 -7.77
C ASP A 103 13.97 -3.27 -7.35
N THR A 104 14.31 -3.11 -6.09
CA THR A 104 14.62 -1.84 -5.44
C THR A 104 15.81 -2.01 -4.49
N GLN A 105 16.34 -0.92 -3.99
CA GLN A 105 17.40 -0.96 -2.99
C GLN A 105 16.99 -1.77 -1.74
N MET A 106 15.71 -1.74 -1.35
CA MET A 106 15.20 -2.51 -0.19
C MET A 106 15.30 -4.03 -0.41
N SER A 107 15.16 -4.51 -1.65
CA SER A 107 15.20 -5.93 -2.00
C SER A 107 16.57 -6.39 -2.50
N LYS A 108 17.58 -5.49 -2.51
CA LYS A 108 18.93 -5.81 -2.97
C LYS A 108 19.56 -6.88 -2.08
N GLY A 109 20.06 -7.95 -2.72
CA GLY A 109 20.63 -9.11 -2.01
C GLY A 109 19.63 -10.09 -1.42
N LEU A 110 18.34 -9.76 -1.41
CA LEU A 110 17.27 -10.68 -1.01
C LEU A 110 16.68 -11.36 -2.25
N TRP A 111 16.30 -12.63 -2.09
CA TRP A 111 15.64 -13.42 -3.17
C TRP A 111 16.41 -13.35 -4.50
N VAL A 112 17.72 -13.66 -4.46
CA VAL A 112 18.64 -13.50 -5.62
C VAL A 112 18.15 -14.25 -6.85
N ASN A 113 17.53 -15.41 -6.67
CA ASN A 113 17.02 -16.27 -7.74
C ASN A 113 15.56 -15.98 -8.12
N ALA A 114 14.88 -15.06 -7.43
CA ALA A 114 13.49 -14.75 -7.75
C ALA A 114 13.38 -13.73 -8.89
N LYS A 115 12.40 -13.92 -9.77
CA LYS A 115 12.04 -12.90 -10.75
C LYS A 115 11.37 -11.74 -10.05
N LYS A 116 12.02 -10.58 -10.04
CA LYS A 116 11.51 -9.36 -9.39
C LYS A 116 10.69 -8.52 -10.37
N LEU A 117 9.68 -7.84 -9.85
CA LEU A 117 8.96 -6.79 -10.59
C LEU A 117 9.88 -5.58 -10.78
N LYS A 118 9.79 -4.93 -11.93
CA LYS A 118 10.43 -3.62 -12.11
C LYS A 118 9.54 -2.53 -11.49
N PRO A 119 10.10 -1.45 -10.94
CA PRO A 119 9.30 -0.34 -10.40
C PRO A 119 8.26 0.23 -11.38
N ILE A 120 8.58 0.25 -12.68
CA ILE A 120 7.66 0.69 -13.73
C ILE A 120 6.40 -0.20 -13.84
N GLU A 121 6.49 -1.48 -13.50
CA GLU A 121 5.33 -2.38 -13.53
C GLU A 121 4.35 -2.04 -12.40
N VAL A 122 4.88 -1.63 -11.24
CA VAL A 122 4.07 -1.15 -10.11
C VAL A 122 3.45 0.21 -10.43
N SER A 123 4.20 1.12 -11.06
CA SER A 123 3.70 2.45 -11.44
C SER A 123 2.55 2.39 -12.44
N LYS A 124 2.52 1.41 -13.35
CA LYS A 124 1.39 1.18 -14.26
C LYS A 124 0.10 0.82 -13.52
N ALA A 125 0.19 0.03 -12.44
CA ALA A 125 -0.97 -0.27 -11.61
C ALA A 125 -1.44 0.96 -10.81
N VAL A 126 -0.52 1.78 -10.34
CA VAL A 126 -0.84 3.06 -9.71
C VAL A 126 -1.55 3.99 -10.69
N GLN A 127 -1.04 4.12 -11.91
CA GLN A 127 -1.67 4.91 -12.97
C GLN A 127 -3.09 4.41 -13.28
N PHE A 128 -3.27 3.10 -13.41
CA PHE A 128 -4.60 2.51 -13.60
C PHE A 128 -5.57 2.90 -12.47
N CYS A 129 -5.13 2.87 -11.21
CA CYS A 129 -5.96 3.32 -10.08
C CYS A 129 -6.33 4.80 -10.17
N LEU A 130 -5.40 5.66 -10.59
CA LEU A 130 -5.64 7.10 -10.74
C LEU A 130 -6.68 7.39 -11.83
N GLU A 131 -6.60 6.69 -12.95
CA GLU A 131 -7.47 6.87 -14.13
C GLU A 131 -8.81 6.14 -13.98
N SER A 132 -8.89 5.11 -13.13
CA SER A 132 -10.07 4.29 -12.95
C SER A 132 -11.27 5.09 -12.49
N LYS A 133 -12.41 4.85 -13.14
CA LYS A 133 -13.74 5.34 -12.71
C LYS A 133 -14.44 4.37 -11.76
N PHE A 134 -13.87 3.19 -11.55
CA PHE A 134 -14.41 2.13 -10.71
C PHE A 134 -13.70 2.07 -9.37
N ASN A 135 -14.40 1.55 -8.35
CA ASN A 135 -13.75 1.13 -7.12
C ASN A 135 -13.06 -0.20 -7.35
N VAL A 136 -11.73 -0.19 -7.29
CA VAL A 136 -10.90 -1.39 -7.33
C VAL A 136 -10.31 -1.59 -5.95
N ASN A 137 -10.76 -2.61 -5.24
CA ASN A 137 -10.37 -2.82 -3.86
C ASN A 137 -8.88 -3.19 -3.74
N ARG A 138 -8.41 -4.11 -4.60
CA ARG A 138 -7.01 -4.55 -4.59
C ARG A 138 -6.53 -4.96 -5.97
N ILE A 139 -5.29 -4.60 -6.28
CA ILE A 139 -4.53 -5.10 -7.43
C ILE A 139 -3.31 -5.85 -6.91
N VAL A 140 -3.27 -7.15 -7.11
CA VAL A 140 -2.09 -7.97 -6.82
C VAL A 140 -1.24 -8.07 -8.08
N ILE A 141 0.04 -7.74 -7.97
CA ILE A 141 0.99 -7.77 -9.08
C ILE A 141 2.06 -8.80 -8.76
N GLN A 142 2.15 -9.82 -9.59
CA GLN A 142 3.12 -10.89 -9.44
C GLN A 142 3.83 -11.15 -10.76
N LYS A 143 5.11 -11.55 -10.69
CA LYS A 143 5.85 -12.03 -11.84
C LYS A 143 5.37 -13.44 -12.16
N LYS A 144 5.09 -13.71 -13.45
CA LYS A 144 4.88 -15.10 -13.91
C LYS A 144 6.18 -15.88 -13.76
N CYS A 145 6.08 -17.09 -13.23
CA CYS A 145 7.17 -18.06 -13.19
C CYS A 145 7.68 -18.42 -14.59
#